data_167d69b8b1cccdb1cd515781f9385dd1
#
_entry.id   167d69b8b1cccdb1cd515781f9385dd1
#
_cell.length_a   1.000
_cell.length_b   1.000
_cell.length_c   1.000
_cell.angle_alpha   90.00
_cell.angle_beta   90.00
_cell.angle_gamma   90.00
#
_symmetry.space_group_name_H-M   'P 1'
#
loop_
_entity.id
_entity.type
_entity.pdbx_description
1 polymer ?
#
loop_
_entity_poly.entity_id
_entity_poly.type
_entity_poly.pdbx_seq_one_letter_code
_entity_poly.pdbx_strand_id
1 'polypeptide(L)' 'MSSSPDRLVYMANQIGKFFQSQGHDKAVPGVADHIRKFWDPRMRKQIFAHLDAGGAGLDPDVREALETLKKAAA' A
#
# COMPACT_ATOMS: atom_id res chain seq x y z
N MET A 1 13.20 14.87 2.02
CA MET A 1 12.75 14.25 3.25
C MET A 1 12.59 12.78 3.06
N SER A 2 13.39 12.03 3.73
CA SER A 2 13.46 10.60 3.57
C SER A 2 12.18 9.90 3.99
N SER A 3 11.41 10.49 4.88
CA SER A 3 10.19 9.86 5.40
C SER A 3 8.92 10.44 4.80
N SER A 4 9.03 11.10 3.64
CA SER A 4 7.84 11.70 3.06
C SER A 4 6.88 10.61 2.59
N PRO A 5 5.57 10.86 2.67
CA PRO A 5 4.57 9.91 2.14
C PRO A 5 4.77 9.61 0.67
N ASP A 6 5.33 10.56 -0.09
CA ASP A 6 5.55 10.39 -1.52
C ASP A 6 6.44 9.18 -1.82
N ARG A 7 7.47 8.99 -1.00
CA ARG A 7 8.37 7.85 -1.19
C ARG A 7 7.64 6.53 -0.95
N LEU A 8 6.84 6.47 0.11
CA LEU A 8 6.09 5.26 0.42
C LEU A 8 5.01 5.00 -0.63
N VAL A 9 4.37 6.04 -1.13
CA VAL A 9 3.40 5.92 -2.22
C VAL A 9 4.07 5.33 -3.45
N TYR A 10 5.24 5.84 -3.82
CA TYR A 10 5.98 5.31 -4.95
C TYR A 10 6.30 3.83 -4.77
N MET A 11 6.81 3.47 -3.59
CA MET A 11 7.16 2.08 -3.29
C MET A 11 5.94 1.17 -3.36
N ALA A 12 4.83 1.62 -2.78
CA ALA A 12 3.59 0.83 -2.80
C ALA A 12 3.07 0.64 -4.21
N ASN A 13 3.13 1.68 -5.04
CA ASN A 13 2.69 1.58 -6.43
C ASN A 13 3.57 0.64 -7.23
N GLN A 14 4.87 0.61 -6.96
CA GLN A 14 5.77 -0.33 -7.64
C GLN A 14 5.42 -1.77 -7.29
N ILE A 15 5.10 -2.03 -6.04
CA ILE A 15 4.62 -3.36 -5.62
C ILE A 15 3.33 -3.69 -6.37
N GLY A 16 2.43 -2.73 -6.48
CA GLY A 16 1.18 -2.89 -7.19
C GLY A 16 1.38 -3.28 -8.65
N LYS A 17 2.32 -2.62 -9.32
CA LYS A 17 2.59 -2.91 -10.72
C LYS A 17 3.06 -4.34 -10.91
N PHE A 18 3.89 -4.83 -10.01
CA PHE A 18 4.36 -6.21 -10.08
C PHE A 18 3.19 -7.19 -10.02
N PHE A 19 2.30 -7.01 -9.04
CA PHE A 19 1.18 -7.93 -8.88
C PHE A 19 0.10 -7.74 -9.94
N GLN A 20 -0.08 -6.52 -10.45
CA GLN A 20 -1.04 -6.28 -11.53
C GLN A 20 -0.74 -7.09 -12.77
N SER A 21 0.53 -7.36 -13.03
CA SER A 21 0.92 -8.19 -14.18
C SER A 21 0.37 -9.61 -14.06
N GLN A 22 -0.03 -10.01 -12.87
CA GLN A 22 -0.60 -11.33 -12.60
C GLN A 22 -2.13 -11.32 -12.58
N GLY A 23 -2.72 -10.14 -12.76
CA GLY A 23 -4.18 -9.99 -12.77
C GLY A 23 -4.68 -9.17 -11.59
N HIS A 24 -5.77 -8.44 -11.82
CA HIS A 24 -6.37 -7.59 -10.79
C HIS A 24 -6.70 -8.37 -9.51
N ASP A 25 -7.23 -9.57 -9.68
CA ASP A 25 -7.64 -10.41 -8.54
C ASP A 25 -6.47 -10.73 -7.61
N LYS A 26 -5.27 -10.76 -8.17
CA LYS A 26 -4.08 -11.07 -7.39
C LYS A 26 -3.38 -9.82 -6.88
N ALA A 27 -3.63 -8.67 -7.50
CA ALA A 27 -2.96 -7.44 -7.13
C ALA A 27 -3.32 -6.99 -5.72
N VAL A 28 -4.60 -6.97 -5.41
CA VAL A 28 -5.05 -6.49 -4.09
C VAL A 28 -4.51 -7.36 -2.96
N PRO A 29 -4.74 -8.68 -2.95
CA PRO A 29 -4.19 -9.50 -1.87
C PRO A 29 -2.66 -9.57 -1.88
N GLY A 30 -2.05 -9.51 -3.06
CA GLY A 30 -0.59 -9.55 -3.17
C GLY A 30 0.06 -8.34 -2.54
N VAL A 31 -0.44 -7.15 -2.85
CA VAL A 31 0.09 -5.91 -2.27
C VAL A 31 -0.11 -5.90 -0.76
N ALA A 32 -1.31 -6.24 -0.30
CA ALA A 32 -1.62 -6.24 1.13
C ALA A 32 -0.69 -7.20 1.87
N ASP A 33 -0.51 -8.40 1.36
CA ASP A 33 0.33 -9.41 1.99
C ASP A 33 1.79 -8.98 2.01
N HIS A 34 2.27 -8.42 0.91
CA HIS A 34 3.65 -7.94 0.82
C HIS A 34 3.94 -6.85 1.85
N ILE A 35 3.05 -5.87 1.95
CA ILE A 35 3.24 -4.77 2.89
C ILE A 35 3.16 -5.29 4.32
N ARG A 36 2.22 -6.19 4.60
CA ARG A 36 2.09 -6.77 5.93
C ARG A 36 3.35 -7.50 6.36
N LYS A 37 3.98 -8.21 5.43
CA LYS A 37 5.14 -9.05 5.75
C LYS A 37 6.46 -8.28 5.78
N PHE A 38 6.62 -7.31 4.86
CA PHE A 38 7.93 -6.73 4.63
C PHE A 38 8.09 -5.28 5.07
N TRP A 39 7.00 -4.53 5.20
CA TRP A 39 7.11 -3.17 5.70
C TRP A 39 7.10 -3.18 7.22
N ASP A 40 7.97 -2.37 7.82
CA ASP A 40 7.99 -2.28 9.28
C ASP A 40 6.78 -1.49 9.78
N PRO A 41 6.49 -1.55 11.10
CA PRO A 41 5.30 -0.88 11.65
C PRO A 41 5.26 0.62 11.39
N ARG A 42 6.42 1.27 11.37
CA ARG A 42 6.49 2.72 11.13
C ARG A 42 6.04 3.06 9.71
N MET A 43 6.52 2.30 8.74
CA MET A 43 6.15 2.49 7.35
C MET A 43 4.67 2.26 7.15
N ARG A 44 4.13 1.21 7.75
CA ARG A 44 2.70 0.91 7.65
C ARG A 44 1.87 2.03 8.26
N LYS A 45 2.28 2.52 9.42
CA LYS A 45 1.56 3.61 10.08
C LYS A 45 1.53 4.87 9.20
N GLN A 46 2.66 5.20 8.57
CA GLN A 46 2.74 6.37 7.71
C GLN A 46 1.85 6.25 6.49
N ILE A 47 1.85 5.09 5.84
CA ILE A 47 1.03 4.94 4.64
C ILE A 47 -0.47 4.89 5.00
N PHE A 48 -0.81 4.34 6.15
CA PHE A 48 -2.21 4.36 6.61
C PHE A 48 -2.67 5.77 6.92
N ALA A 49 -1.81 6.60 7.51
CA ALA A 49 -2.12 8.01 7.76
C ALA A 49 -2.33 8.75 6.45
N HIS A 50 -1.51 8.47 5.46
CA HIS A 50 -1.66 9.07 4.14
C HIS A 50 -2.97 8.64 3.48
N LEU A 51 -3.32 7.36 3.63
CA LEU A 51 -4.59 6.83 3.13
C LEU A 51 -5.78 7.57 3.75
N ASP A 52 -5.73 7.77 5.08
CA ASP A 52 -6.79 8.49 5.79
C ASP A 52 -6.91 9.93 5.35
N ALA A 53 -5.80 10.52 4.92
CA ALA A 53 -5.78 11.91 4.44
C ALA A 53 -6.18 12.04 2.97
N GLY A 54 -6.66 10.95 2.37
CA GLY A 54 -7.11 10.98 0.98
C GLY A 54 -6.38 10.03 0.06
N GLY A 55 -5.19 9.58 0.46
CA GLY A 55 -4.43 8.61 -0.34
C GLY A 55 -3.96 9.13 -1.68
N ALA A 56 -3.62 10.42 -1.77
CA ALA A 56 -3.21 11.02 -3.03
C ALA A 56 -2.06 10.24 -3.67
N GLY A 57 -2.17 9.98 -4.97
CA GLY A 57 -1.13 9.32 -5.74
C GLY A 57 -1.16 7.80 -5.70
N LEU A 58 -1.94 7.19 -4.82
CA LEU A 58 -2.03 5.74 -4.76
C LEU A 58 -2.84 5.19 -5.94
N ASP A 59 -2.30 4.17 -6.59
CA ASP A 59 -3.04 3.47 -7.64
C ASP A 59 -4.26 2.78 -7.03
N PRO A 60 -5.35 2.59 -7.81
CA PRO A 60 -6.60 2.02 -7.27
C PRO A 60 -6.42 0.69 -6.56
N ASP A 61 -5.66 -0.23 -7.14
CA ASP A 61 -5.45 -1.55 -6.52
C ASP A 61 -4.67 -1.44 -5.22
N VAL A 62 -3.69 -0.54 -5.20
CA VAL A 62 -2.87 -0.32 -4.02
C VAL A 62 -3.70 0.31 -2.90
N ARG A 63 -4.54 1.26 -3.26
CA ARG A 63 -5.45 1.88 -2.29
C ARG A 63 -6.36 0.82 -1.68
N GLU A 64 -6.95 -0.02 -2.49
CA GLU A 64 -7.83 -1.07 -2.01
C GLU A 64 -7.09 -2.05 -1.10
N ALA A 65 -5.87 -2.42 -1.49
CA ALA A 65 -5.04 -3.31 -0.68
C ALA A 65 -4.74 -2.70 0.70
N LEU A 66 -4.42 -1.42 0.72
CA LEU A 66 -4.13 -0.74 1.98
C LEU A 66 -5.37 -0.61 2.85
N GLU A 67 -6.53 -0.37 2.25
CA GLU A 67 -7.78 -0.33 3.00
C GLU A 67 -8.08 -1.68 3.63
N THR A 68 -7.89 -2.75 2.87
CA THR A 68 -8.08 -4.11 3.37
C THR A 68 -7.14 -4.41 4.53
N LEU A 69 -5.87 -4.06 4.35
CA LEU A 69 -4.85 -4.31 5.37
C LEU A 69 -5.13 -3.51 6.64
N LYS A 70 -5.53 -2.27 6.49
CA LYS A 70 -5.84 -1.42 7.63
C LYS A 70 -7.01 -1.98 8.44
N LYS A 71 -8.05 -2.45 7.76
CA LYS A 71 -9.18 -3.08 8.44
C LYS A 71 -8.77 -4.31 9.22
N ALA A 72 -7.91 -5.12 8.63
CA ALA A 72 -7.44 -6.34 9.27
C ALA A 72 -6.60 -6.05 10.50
N ALA A 73 -5.91 -4.90 10.51
CA ALA A 73 -5.04 -4.51 11.62
C ALA A 73 -5.79 -3.79 12.73
N ALA A 74 -7.00 -3.38 12.49
CA ALA A 74 -7.79 -2.61 13.46
C ALA A 74 -8.23 -3.46 14.66
#